data_09ec782025dbcac162befa3d1dcc8cd8
#
_entry.id   09ec782025dbcac162befa3d1dcc8cd8
#
_cell.length_a   1.000
_cell.length_b   1.000
_cell.length_c   1.000
_cell.angle_alpha   90.00
_cell.angle_beta   90.00
_cell.angle_gamma   90.00
#
_symmetry.space_group_name_H-M   'P 1'
#
loop_
_entity.id
_entity.type
_entity.pdbx_description
1 polymer ?
#
loop_
_entity_poly.entity_id
_entity_poly.type
_entity_poly.pdbx_seq_one_letter_code
_entity_poly.pdbx_strand_id
1 'polypeptide(L)'
;YTTRFRSETSTLIKSVIGDITQNSSGGLLSIGLILAIWSASNGMTAIMNSFNVAYDVEDSRNGIVLKLLSVVFTVVMGVVFVVALALPTLGSVISHFLFGPLGFDEQVKWIFNLIRIVLPIIIIFIVFIVLYSVAPNVKTKLKSVLPGAVFTSIIWLAGSFGFGWYISNFGNYSKTYGSIAGIIILLLWLYITSFIIIVGAEINAIIHQRSVIKGKIGRA
;
A
#
# COMPACT_ATOMS: atom_id res chain seq x y z
N TYR A 1 39.75 -23.27 14.65
CA TYR A 1 38.96 -23.41 13.41
C TYR A 1 37.82 -22.37 13.35
N THR A 2 37.16 -22.05 14.46
CA THR A 2 35.99 -21.11 14.51
C THR A 2 36.36 -19.64 14.30
N THR A 3 37.55 -19.22 14.70
CA THR A 3 38.01 -17.82 14.55
C THR A 3 38.39 -17.47 13.11
N ARG A 4 38.96 -18.41 12.36
CA ARG A 4 39.34 -18.24 10.96
C ARG A 4 38.08 -18.14 10.05
N PHE A 5 37.09 -19.00 10.29
CA PHE A 5 35.83 -18.97 9.54
C PHE A 5 35.07 -17.63 9.74
N ARG A 6 35.10 -17.09 10.96
CA ARG A 6 34.47 -15.81 11.29
C ARG A 6 35.18 -14.61 10.62
N SER A 7 36.51 -14.66 10.49
CA SER A 7 37.27 -13.59 9.82
C SER A 7 37.08 -13.62 8.31
N GLU A 8 37.08 -14.81 7.70
CA GLU A 8 36.82 -14.97 6.25
C GLU A 8 35.40 -14.55 5.86
N THR A 9 34.39 -14.96 6.64
CA THR A 9 33.00 -14.57 6.41
C THR A 9 32.79 -13.05 6.58
N SER A 10 33.46 -12.44 7.59
CA SER A 10 33.38 -11.00 7.78
C SER A 10 34.09 -10.20 6.68
N THR A 11 35.14 -10.74 6.10
CA THR A 11 35.89 -10.14 4.99
C THR A 11 35.06 -10.24 3.69
N LEU A 12 34.41 -11.38 3.43
CA LEU A 12 33.51 -11.57 2.30
C LEU A 12 32.29 -10.65 2.40
N ILE A 13 31.68 -10.52 3.58
CA ILE A 13 30.57 -9.61 3.79
C ILE A 13 31.00 -8.15 3.57
N LYS A 14 32.17 -7.77 4.09
CA LYS A 14 32.71 -6.42 3.88
C LYS A 14 33.09 -6.13 2.43
N SER A 15 33.64 -7.11 1.69
CA SER A 15 33.93 -6.94 0.28
C SER A 15 32.64 -6.83 -0.55
N VAL A 16 31.64 -7.67 -0.31
CA VAL A 16 30.35 -7.60 -1.01
C VAL A 16 29.62 -6.29 -0.70
N ILE A 17 29.61 -5.85 0.56
CA ILE A 17 29.03 -4.55 0.93
C ILE A 17 29.86 -3.40 0.32
N GLY A 18 31.21 -3.51 0.32
CA GLY A 18 32.11 -2.55 -0.30
C GLY A 18 31.88 -2.44 -1.81
N ASP A 19 31.78 -3.56 -2.50
CA ASP A 19 31.50 -3.61 -3.95
C ASP A 19 30.12 -3.05 -4.31
N ILE A 20 29.10 -3.34 -3.49
CA ILE A 20 27.75 -2.79 -3.68
C ILE A 20 27.73 -1.28 -3.42
N THR A 21 28.48 -0.78 -2.42
CA THR A 21 28.49 0.65 -2.10
C THR A 21 29.43 1.46 -3.00
N GLN A 22 30.53 0.91 -3.46
CA GLN A 22 31.48 1.61 -4.33
C GLN A 22 31.12 1.51 -5.82
N ASN A 23 30.50 0.41 -6.25
CA ASN A 23 30.06 0.18 -7.62
C ASN A 23 28.57 0.47 -7.87
N SER A 24 27.82 0.97 -6.86
CA SER A 24 26.48 1.48 -7.10
C SER A 24 26.58 2.77 -7.93
N SER A 25 26.79 2.62 -9.23
CA SER A 25 26.58 3.74 -10.15
C SER A 25 25.11 4.16 -9.97
N GLY A 26 24.86 5.41 -9.56
CA GLY A 26 23.50 5.93 -9.37
C GLY A 26 22.59 5.66 -10.58
N GLY A 27 23.21 5.44 -11.76
CA GLY A 27 22.53 5.03 -12.98
C GLY A 27 21.88 3.65 -12.91
N LEU A 28 22.54 2.63 -12.37
CA LEU A 28 21.95 1.28 -12.24
C LEU A 28 20.79 1.25 -11.25
N LEU A 29 20.89 1.97 -10.14
CA LEU A 29 19.81 2.11 -9.16
C LEU A 29 18.61 2.84 -9.76
N SER A 30 18.85 3.91 -10.52
CA SER A 30 17.77 4.68 -11.18
C SER A 30 17.06 3.85 -12.23
N ILE A 31 17.79 3.13 -13.09
CA ILE A 31 17.21 2.22 -14.09
C ILE A 31 16.40 1.11 -13.41
N GLY A 32 16.96 0.48 -12.36
CA GLY A 32 16.27 -0.55 -11.58
C GLY A 32 14.98 -0.05 -10.96
N LEU A 33 14.97 1.16 -10.40
CA LEU A 33 13.77 1.79 -9.83
C LEU A 33 12.71 2.08 -10.90
N ILE A 34 13.11 2.62 -12.05
CA ILE A 34 12.18 2.88 -13.17
C ILE A 34 11.55 1.59 -13.66
N LEU A 35 12.34 0.54 -13.86
CA LEU A 35 11.85 -0.76 -14.28
C LEU A 35 10.92 -1.39 -13.23
N ALA A 36 11.23 -1.25 -11.94
CA ALA A 36 10.39 -1.73 -10.85
C ALA A 36 9.03 -1.01 -10.83
N ILE A 37 9.01 0.32 -10.93
CA ILE A 37 7.77 1.10 -11.00
C ILE A 37 6.96 0.74 -12.25
N TRP A 38 7.64 0.61 -13.41
CA TRP A 38 6.98 0.20 -14.65
C TRP A 38 6.35 -1.18 -14.54
N SER A 39 7.05 -2.15 -13.97
CA SER A 39 6.54 -3.51 -13.73
C SER A 39 5.38 -3.51 -12.72
N ALA A 40 5.53 -2.82 -11.58
CA ALA A 40 4.48 -2.73 -10.57
C ALA A 40 3.21 -2.05 -11.11
N SER A 41 3.34 -1.08 -12.02
CA SER A 41 2.19 -0.41 -12.64
C SER A 41 1.32 -1.33 -13.51
N ASN A 42 1.82 -2.50 -13.93
CA ASN A 42 0.98 -3.51 -14.61
C ASN A 42 -0.05 -4.10 -13.64
N GLY A 43 0.31 -4.32 -12.38
CA GLY A 43 -0.64 -4.72 -11.33
C GLY A 43 -1.73 -3.67 -11.11
N MET A 44 -1.35 -2.39 -11.09
CA MET A 44 -2.32 -1.30 -10.98
C MET A 44 -3.25 -1.22 -12.21
N THR A 45 -2.72 -1.43 -13.42
CA THR A 45 -3.54 -1.54 -14.64
C THR A 45 -4.56 -2.68 -14.52
N ALA A 46 -4.17 -3.84 -14.00
CA ALA A 46 -5.08 -4.95 -13.77
C ALA A 46 -6.21 -4.61 -12.78
N ILE A 47 -5.89 -3.89 -11.69
CA ILE A 47 -6.88 -3.40 -10.72
C ILE A 47 -7.85 -2.42 -11.39
N MET A 48 -7.35 -1.46 -12.20
CA MET A 48 -8.20 -0.50 -12.93
C MET A 48 -9.14 -1.20 -13.92
N ASN A 49 -8.64 -2.21 -14.65
CA ASN A 49 -9.45 -3.03 -15.54
C ASN A 49 -10.54 -3.80 -14.77
N SER A 50 -10.19 -4.37 -13.60
CA SER A 50 -11.17 -5.04 -12.74
C SER A 50 -12.27 -4.07 -12.26
N PHE A 51 -11.92 -2.81 -12.00
CA PHE A 51 -12.92 -1.79 -11.67
C PHE A 51 -13.85 -1.49 -12.84
N ASN A 52 -13.31 -1.36 -14.06
CA ASN A 52 -14.13 -1.17 -15.25
C ASN A 52 -15.11 -2.32 -15.45
N VAL A 53 -14.66 -3.57 -15.22
CA VAL A 53 -15.54 -4.76 -15.24
C VAL A 53 -16.63 -4.67 -14.16
N ALA A 54 -16.27 -4.31 -12.91
CA ALA A 54 -17.23 -4.16 -11.81
C ALA A 54 -18.33 -3.12 -12.12
N TYR A 55 -17.94 -2.01 -12.79
CA TYR A 55 -18.88 -0.95 -13.19
C TYR A 55 -19.61 -1.21 -14.50
N ASP A 56 -19.32 -2.34 -15.17
CA ASP A 56 -19.85 -2.72 -16.49
C ASP A 56 -19.61 -1.62 -17.55
N VAL A 57 -18.36 -1.15 -17.62
CA VAL A 57 -17.94 -0.10 -18.56
C VAL A 57 -16.68 -0.54 -19.33
N GLU A 58 -16.64 -0.20 -20.61
CA GLU A 58 -15.44 -0.36 -21.42
C GLU A 58 -14.46 0.78 -21.16
N ASP A 59 -13.16 0.48 -21.16
CA ASP A 59 -12.15 1.52 -21.03
C ASP A 59 -11.93 2.22 -22.36
N SER A 60 -12.49 3.39 -22.51
CA SER A 60 -12.33 4.25 -23.69
C SER A 60 -11.04 5.08 -23.66
N ARG A 61 -10.20 4.96 -22.62
CA ARG A 61 -8.96 5.70 -22.49
C ARG A 61 -7.92 5.17 -23.46
N ASN A 62 -7.10 6.10 -23.99
CA ASN A 62 -5.92 5.69 -24.76
C ASN A 62 -4.99 4.85 -23.86
N GLY A 63 -4.41 3.77 -24.38
CA GLY A 63 -3.50 2.90 -23.65
C GLY A 63 -2.32 3.63 -22.98
N ILE A 64 -1.85 4.74 -23.58
CA ILE A 64 -0.81 5.59 -22.96
C ILE A 64 -1.34 6.29 -21.72
N VAL A 65 -2.57 6.83 -21.78
CA VAL A 65 -3.21 7.51 -20.64
C VAL A 65 -3.48 6.53 -19.51
N LEU A 66 -3.99 5.33 -19.83
CA LEU A 66 -4.21 4.26 -18.87
C LEU A 66 -2.89 3.87 -18.18
N LYS A 67 -1.82 3.71 -18.96
CA LYS A 67 -0.50 3.36 -18.43
C LYS A 67 0.07 4.46 -17.53
N LEU A 68 -0.02 5.73 -17.96
CA LEU A 68 0.45 6.86 -17.16
C LEU A 68 -0.31 6.96 -15.84
N LEU A 69 -1.63 6.80 -15.87
CA LEU A 69 -2.47 6.80 -14.67
C LEU A 69 -2.10 5.66 -13.73
N SER A 70 -1.85 4.47 -14.27
CA SER A 70 -1.39 3.31 -13.49
C SER A 70 -0.04 3.56 -12.81
N VAL A 71 0.90 4.20 -13.50
CA VAL A 71 2.20 4.61 -12.92
C VAL A 71 2.00 5.61 -11.79
N VAL A 72 1.18 6.65 -12.01
CA VAL A 72 0.88 7.66 -10.99
C VAL A 72 0.27 7.01 -9.74
N PHE A 73 -0.75 6.15 -9.91
CA PHE A 73 -1.33 5.44 -8.76
C PHE A 73 -0.32 4.53 -8.06
N THR A 74 0.54 3.84 -8.81
CA THR A 74 1.58 2.98 -8.23
C THR A 74 2.54 3.80 -7.37
N VAL A 75 3.00 4.94 -7.84
CA VAL A 75 3.89 5.84 -7.10
C VAL A 75 3.18 6.41 -5.87
N VAL A 76 1.95 6.92 -6.02
CA VAL A 76 1.16 7.45 -4.91
C VAL A 76 0.94 6.39 -3.84
N MET A 77 0.54 5.17 -4.23
CA MET A 77 0.37 4.05 -3.30
C MET A 77 1.68 3.68 -2.60
N GLY A 78 2.79 3.66 -3.34
CA GLY A 78 4.12 3.41 -2.76
C GLY A 78 4.51 4.47 -1.72
N VAL A 79 4.32 5.75 -2.03
CA VAL A 79 4.59 6.86 -1.09
C VAL A 79 3.68 6.75 0.14
N VAL A 80 2.39 6.51 -0.04
CA VAL A 80 1.44 6.36 1.07
C VAL A 80 1.83 5.17 1.96
N PHE A 81 2.24 4.07 1.36
CA PHE A 81 2.72 2.90 2.11
C PHE A 81 3.95 3.23 2.96
N VAL A 82 4.94 3.92 2.39
CA VAL A 82 6.14 4.36 3.11
C VAL A 82 5.77 5.32 4.25
N VAL A 83 4.91 6.30 3.98
CA VAL A 83 4.44 7.26 5.00
C VAL A 83 3.66 6.55 6.10
N ALA A 84 2.77 5.61 5.76
CA ALA A 84 1.99 4.86 6.74
C ALA A 84 2.87 4.00 7.67
N LEU A 85 3.98 3.46 7.16
CA LEU A 85 4.97 2.72 7.97
C LEU A 85 5.87 3.67 8.79
N ALA A 86 6.25 4.81 8.21
CA ALA A 86 7.17 5.75 8.83
C ALA A 86 6.51 6.53 9.98
N LEU A 87 5.24 6.93 9.85
CA LEU A 87 4.53 7.74 10.84
C LEU A 87 4.51 7.13 12.25
N PRO A 88 4.14 5.85 12.45
CA PRO A 88 4.16 5.25 13.78
C PRO A 88 5.58 5.16 14.37
N THR A 89 6.58 4.86 13.52
CA THR A 89 7.97 4.69 13.94
C THR A 89 8.64 6.02 14.25
N LEU A 90 8.58 6.98 13.32
CA LEU A 90 9.12 8.32 13.51
C LEU A 90 8.39 9.06 14.62
N GLY A 91 7.09 8.87 14.74
CA GLY A 91 6.31 9.47 15.82
C GLY A 91 6.78 9.06 17.21
N SER A 92 7.26 7.81 17.42
CA SER A 92 7.84 7.40 18.70
C SER A 92 9.18 8.10 18.98
N VAL A 93 10.03 8.24 17.97
CA VAL A 93 11.32 8.93 18.06
C VAL A 93 11.09 10.42 18.33
N ILE A 94 10.21 11.05 17.58
CA ILE A 94 9.85 12.48 17.75
C ILE A 94 9.27 12.72 19.13
N SER A 95 8.37 11.86 19.63
CA SER A 95 7.79 12.00 20.96
C SER A 95 8.86 11.95 22.06
N HIS A 96 9.82 11.05 21.92
CA HIS A 96 10.90 10.91 22.89
C HIS A 96 11.83 12.15 22.90
N PHE A 97 12.15 12.67 21.71
CA PHE A 97 13.00 13.85 21.58
C PHE A 97 12.32 15.14 21.99
N LEU A 98 11.05 15.34 21.65
CA LEU A 98 10.33 16.57 21.93
C LEU A 98 9.74 16.61 23.35
N PHE A 99 9.18 15.52 23.82
CA PHE A 99 8.45 15.51 25.09
C PHE A 99 9.35 15.21 26.31
N GLY A 100 10.53 14.55 26.08
CA GLY A 100 11.50 14.31 27.17
C GLY A 100 12.07 15.59 27.75
N PRO A 101 12.76 16.44 26.95
CA PRO A 101 13.44 17.63 27.46
C PRO A 101 12.51 18.82 27.72
N LEU A 102 11.39 18.95 27.02
CA LEU A 102 10.52 20.13 27.04
C LEU A 102 9.40 20.07 28.08
N GLY A 103 9.26 18.96 28.83
CA GLY A 103 8.32 18.86 29.95
C GLY A 103 6.84 19.07 29.58
N PHE A 104 6.43 18.71 28.34
CA PHE A 104 5.03 18.87 27.91
C PHE A 104 4.07 18.10 28.80
N ASP A 105 2.88 18.67 29.01
CA ASP A 105 1.79 18.08 29.77
C ASP A 105 1.32 16.74 29.18
N GLU A 106 0.80 15.86 30.02
CA GLU A 106 0.23 14.56 29.65
C GLU A 106 -0.84 14.68 28.56
N GLN A 107 -1.60 15.77 28.54
CA GLN A 107 -2.63 16.04 27.53
C GLN A 107 -2.02 16.22 26.13
N VAL A 108 -0.88 16.90 26.00
CA VAL A 108 -0.18 17.09 24.71
C VAL A 108 0.36 15.76 24.20
N LYS A 109 0.92 14.94 25.08
CA LYS A 109 1.40 13.59 24.75
C LYS A 109 0.25 12.70 24.25
N TRP A 110 -0.91 12.76 24.89
CA TRP A 110 -2.09 11.98 24.50
C TRP A 110 -2.60 12.39 23.11
N ILE A 111 -2.73 13.70 22.84
CA ILE A 111 -3.14 14.22 21.52
C ILE A 111 -2.16 13.78 20.43
N PHE A 112 -0.86 13.89 20.69
CA PHE A 112 0.16 13.46 19.75
C PHE A 112 0.06 11.96 19.43
N ASN A 113 -0.13 11.12 20.45
CA ASN A 113 -0.31 9.68 20.27
C ASN A 113 -1.58 9.35 19.50
N LEU A 114 -2.68 10.09 19.73
CA LEU A 114 -3.91 9.93 18.97
C LEU A 114 -3.71 10.27 17.48
N ILE A 115 -3.09 11.42 17.19
CA ILE A 115 -2.78 11.84 15.81
C ILE A 115 -1.91 10.80 15.12
N ARG A 116 -0.90 10.28 15.77
CA ARG A 116 0.02 9.26 15.25
C ARG A 116 -0.70 7.99 14.80
N ILE A 117 -1.79 7.60 15.47
CA ILE A 117 -2.59 6.41 15.13
C ILE A 117 -3.66 6.74 14.08
N VAL A 118 -4.35 7.86 14.24
CA VAL A 118 -5.52 8.23 13.43
C VAL A 118 -5.10 8.74 12.05
N LEU A 119 -4.01 9.50 11.96
CA LEU A 119 -3.58 10.11 10.70
C LEU A 119 -3.29 9.08 9.59
N PRO A 120 -2.55 7.98 9.82
CA PRO A 120 -2.37 6.95 8.79
C PRO A 120 -3.69 6.33 8.32
N ILE A 121 -4.64 6.12 9.22
CA ILE A 121 -5.97 5.56 8.90
C ILE A 121 -6.74 6.51 7.97
N ILE A 122 -6.73 7.82 8.28
CA ILE A 122 -7.36 8.84 7.44
C ILE A 122 -6.68 8.90 6.06
N ILE A 123 -5.35 8.85 6.01
CA ILE A 123 -4.60 8.86 4.74
C ILE A 123 -5.00 7.66 3.87
N ILE A 124 -5.03 6.46 4.44
CA ILE A 124 -5.43 5.23 3.73
C ILE A 124 -6.87 5.36 3.22
N PHE A 125 -7.79 5.86 4.03
CA PHE A 125 -9.17 6.08 3.64
C PHE A 125 -9.30 7.07 2.48
N ILE A 126 -8.60 8.20 2.53
CA ILE A 126 -8.56 9.19 1.44
C ILE A 126 -8.01 8.56 0.16
N VAL A 127 -6.97 7.76 0.26
CA VAL A 127 -6.38 7.07 -0.89
C VAL A 127 -7.38 6.13 -1.55
N PHE A 128 -8.15 5.36 -0.78
CA PHE A 128 -9.21 4.52 -1.35
C PHE A 128 -10.34 5.34 -1.98
N ILE A 129 -10.71 6.49 -1.41
CA ILE A 129 -11.67 7.40 -2.04
C ILE A 129 -11.15 7.87 -3.40
N VAL A 130 -9.90 8.31 -3.47
CA VAL A 130 -9.29 8.79 -4.72
C VAL A 130 -9.19 7.64 -5.73
N LEU A 131 -8.74 6.47 -5.30
CA LEU A 131 -8.62 5.28 -6.15
C LEU A 131 -9.99 4.92 -6.77
N TYR A 132 -11.04 4.79 -5.96
CA TYR A 132 -12.37 4.44 -6.44
C TYR A 132 -13.07 5.55 -7.23
N SER A 133 -12.64 6.80 -7.09
CA SER A 133 -13.20 7.92 -7.86
C SER A 133 -12.56 8.08 -9.23
N VAL A 134 -11.26 7.76 -9.36
CA VAL A 134 -10.46 8.09 -10.54
C VAL A 134 -10.10 6.86 -11.37
N ALA A 135 -9.91 5.69 -10.72
CA ALA A 135 -9.49 4.48 -11.41
C ALA A 135 -10.52 3.95 -12.42
N PRO A 136 -11.84 3.83 -12.10
CA PRO A 136 -12.83 3.38 -13.08
C PRO A 136 -13.05 4.44 -14.16
N ASN A 137 -13.32 3.98 -15.40
CA ASN A 137 -13.61 4.86 -16.54
C ASN A 137 -15.07 5.33 -16.56
N VAL A 138 -15.58 5.79 -15.42
CA VAL A 138 -16.94 6.29 -15.24
C VAL A 138 -16.97 7.47 -14.28
N LYS A 139 -17.84 8.46 -14.53
CA LYS A 139 -18.03 9.58 -13.61
C LYS A 139 -18.78 9.13 -12.37
N THR A 140 -18.08 8.86 -11.30
CA THR A 140 -18.67 8.47 -10.02
C THR A 140 -19.01 9.70 -9.17
N LYS A 141 -20.07 9.59 -8.37
CA LYS A 141 -20.37 10.58 -7.34
C LYS A 141 -19.67 10.17 -6.03
N LEU A 142 -19.16 11.12 -5.28
CA LEU A 142 -18.48 10.84 -4.00
C LEU A 142 -19.35 9.99 -3.07
N LYS A 143 -20.67 10.25 -3.03
CA LYS A 143 -21.63 9.45 -2.23
C LYS A 143 -21.70 7.97 -2.62
N SER A 144 -21.41 7.61 -3.87
CA SER A 144 -21.39 6.21 -4.32
C SER A 144 -20.04 5.54 -4.09
N VAL A 145 -18.98 6.31 -3.88
CA VAL A 145 -17.60 5.83 -3.64
C VAL A 145 -17.33 5.56 -2.16
N LEU A 146 -17.94 6.37 -1.27
CA LEU A 146 -17.70 6.29 0.16
C LEU A 146 -17.95 4.90 0.78
N PRO A 147 -19.04 4.17 0.47
CA PRO A 147 -19.31 2.89 1.13
C PRO A 147 -18.24 1.83 0.87
N GLY A 148 -17.77 1.72 -0.37
CA GLY A 148 -16.66 0.81 -0.69
C GLY A 148 -15.35 1.27 -0.08
N ALA A 149 -15.06 2.58 -0.04
CA ALA A 149 -13.86 3.10 0.61
C ALA A 149 -13.85 2.79 2.12
N VAL A 150 -14.99 2.97 2.82
CA VAL A 150 -15.14 2.61 4.24
C VAL A 150 -14.94 1.12 4.44
N PHE A 151 -15.64 0.29 3.65
CA PHE A 151 -15.52 -1.16 3.70
C PHE A 151 -14.07 -1.61 3.51
N THR A 152 -13.43 -1.14 2.43
CA THR A 152 -12.06 -1.51 2.10
C THR A 152 -11.09 -1.08 3.19
N SER A 153 -11.23 0.14 3.73
CA SER A 153 -10.36 0.63 4.80
C SER A 153 -10.47 -0.22 6.06
N ILE A 154 -11.69 -0.56 6.49
CA ILE A 154 -11.92 -1.36 7.69
C ILE A 154 -11.39 -2.80 7.49
N ILE A 155 -11.75 -3.44 6.37
CA ILE A 155 -11.35 -4.83 6.10
C ILE A 155 -9.83 -4.92 5.86
N TRP A 156 -9.24 -3.93 5.20
CA TRP A 156 -7.79 -3.90 4.98
C TRP A 156 -7.02 -3.73 6.29
N LEU A 157 -7.47 -2.85 7.18
CA LEU A 157 -6.89 -2.70 8.52
C LEU A 157 -7.03 -3.98 9.34
N ALA A 158 -8.23 -4.54 9.41
CA ALA A 158 -8.48 -5.79 10.11
C ALA A 158 -7.64 -6.94 9.53
N GLY A 159 -7.58 -7.03 8.20
CA GLY A 159 -6.74 -7.98 7.46
C GLY A 159 -5.25 -7.80 7.77
N SER A 160 -4.76 -6.55 7.86
CA SER A 160 -3.36 -6.24 8.21
C SER A 160 -3.02 -6.76 9.61
N PHE A 161 -3.88 -6.52 10.58
CA PHE A 161 -3.70 -7.05 11.94
C PHE A 161 -3.77 -8.59 11.97
N GLY A 162 -4.76 -9.18 11.32
CA GLY A 162 -4.92 -10.64 11.25
C GLY A 162 -3.74 -11.31 10.54
N PHE A 163 -3.26 -10.73 9.45
CA PHE A 163 -2.12 -11.23 8.70
C PHE A 163 -0.80 -11.10 9.47
N GLY A 164 -0.61 -9.98 10.18
CA GLY A 164 0.53 -9.81 11.09
C GLY A 164 0.54 -10.84 12.21
N TRP A 165 -0.62 -11.10 12.81
CA TRP A 165 -0.79 -12.15 13.82
C TRP A 165 -0.51 -13.55 13.23
N TYR A 166 -1.01 -13.84 12.03
CA TYR A 166 -0.74 -15.08 11.32
C TYR A 166 0.77 -15.29 11.14
N ILE A 167 1.48 -14.31 10.59
CA ILE A 167 2.93 -14.40 10.37
C ILE A 167 3.69 -14.62 11.68
N SER A 168 3.33 -13.91 12.74
CA SER A 168 4.03 -14.01 14.03
C SER A 168 3.87 -15.39 14.69
N ASN A 169 2.75 -16.07 14.48
CA ASN A 169 2.48 -17.39 15.02
C ASN A 169 2.99 -18.55 14.13
N PHE A 170 3.14 -18.28 12.83
CA PHE A 170 3.63 -19.28 11.86
C PHE A 170 5.14 -19.15 11.55
N GLY A 171 5.93 -18.56 12.44
CA GLY A 171 7.37 -18.30 12.29
C GLY A 171 8.27 -19.51 11.97
N ASN A 172 7.73 -20.74 12.00
CA ASN A 172 8.45 -21.94 11.58
C ASN A 172 8.60 -22.06 10.06
N TYR A 173 7.79 -21.38 9.26
CA TYR A 173 7.93 -21.34 7.80
C TYR A 173 9.28 -20.79 7.36
N SER A 174 9.77 -19.79 8.07
CA SER A 174 11.08 -19.17 7.82
C SER A 174 12.23 -20.16 8.01
N LYS A 175 12.09 -21.12 8.95
CA LYS A 175 13.12 -22.16 9.20
C LYS A 175 13.17 -23.21 8.10
N THR A 176 12.04 -23.48 7.44
CA THR A 176 11.93 -24.52 6.41
C THR A 176 12.22 -23.98 5.01
N TYR A 177 11.74 -22.77 4.69
CA TYR A 177 11.79 -22.20 3.34
C TYR A 177 12.75 -21.01 3.21
N GLY A 178 13.42 -20.58 4.29
CA GLY A 178 14.40 -19.49 4.27
C GLY A 178 13.82 -18.18 3.68
N SER A 179 14.57 -17.54 2.79
CA SER A 179 14.18 -16.27 2.14
C SER A 179 12.96 -16.40 1.21
N ILE A 180 12.68 -17.59 0.69
CA ILE A 180 11.52 -17.85 -0.20
C ILE A 180 10.21 -17.68 0.57
N ALA A 181 10.20 -18.00 1.87
CA ALA A 181 9.02 -17.80 2.71
C ALA A 181 8.56 -16.34 2.71
N GLY A 182 9.48 -15.38 2.76
CA GLY A 182 9.16 -13.94 2.71
C GLY A 182 8.47 -13.54 1.41
N ILE A 183 8.91 -14.08 0.28
CA ILE A 183 8.31 -13.82 -1.04
C ILE A 183 6.88 -14.38 -1.09
N ILE A 184 6.67 -15.62 -0.63
CA ILE A 184 5.34 -16.26 -0.61
C ILE A 184 4.38 -15.46 0.28
N ILE A 185 4.83 -15.05 1.46
CA ILE A 185 4.05 -14.25 2.40
C ILE A 185 3.66 -12.90 1.76
N LEU A 186 4.61 -12.23 1.10
CA LEU A 186 4.36 -10.97 0.41
C LEU A 186 3.33 -11.14 -0.72
N LEU A 187 3.47 -12.17 -1.55
CA LEU A 187 2.54 -12.46 -2.64
C LEU A 187 1.13 -12.75 -2.12
N LEU A 188 1.02 -13.52 -1.03
CA LEU A 188 -0.25 -13.81 -0.38
C LEU A 188 -0.90 -12.52 0.15
N TRP A 189 -0.11 -11.65 0.78
CA TRP A 189 -0.60 -10.36 1.27
C TRP A 189 -1.10 -9.46 0.14
N LEU A 190 -0.34 -9.37 -0.95
CA LEU A 190 -0.75 -8.60 -2.14
C LEU A 190 -2.02 -9.18 -2.78
N TYR A 191 -2.17 -10.49 -2.83
CA TYR A 191 -3.38 -11.15 -3.31
C TYR A 191 -4.60 -10.79 -2.47
N ILE A 192 -4.50 -10.92 -1.14
CA ILE A 192 -5.58 -10.57 -0.20
C ILE A 192 -5.94 -9.08 -0.32
N THR A 193 -4.95 -8.20 -0.38
CA THR A 193 -5.15 -6.76 -0.55
C THR A 193 -5.89 -6.43 -1.84
N SER A 194 -5.46 -7.03 -2.97
CA SER A 194 -6.11 -6.82 -4.26
C SER A 194 -7.57 -7.31 -4.25
N PHE A 195 -7.83 -8.45 -3.61
CA PHE A 195 -9.17 -8.98 -3.48
C PHE A 195 -10.09 -8.04 -2.67
N ILE A 196 -9.62 -7.54 -1.52
CA ILE A 196 -10.36 -6.57 -0.69
C ILE A 196 -10.68 -5.30 -1.49
N ILE A 197 -9.72 -4.79 -2.25
CA ILE A 197 -9.88 -3.59 -3.09
C ILE A 197 -10.94 -3.83 -4.18
N ILE A 198 -10.93 -4.97 -4.86
CA ILE A 198 -11.91 -5.31 -5.91
C ILE A 198 -13.31 -5.45 -5.32
N VAL A 199 -13.48 -6.11 -4.17
CA VAL A 199 -14.78 -6.20 -3.49
C VAL A 199 -15.32 -4.82 -3.11
N GLY A 200 -14.46 -3.91 -2.65
CA GLY A 200 -14.86 -2.52 -2.39
C GLY A 200 -15.33 -1.77 -3.64
N ALA A 201 -14.69 -2.03 -4.79
CA ALA A 201 -15.13 -1.47 -6.08
C ALA A 201 -16.51 -2.00 -6.49
N GLU A 202 -16.75 -3.29 -6.29
CA GLU A 202 -18.04 -3.95 -6.57
C GLU A 202 -19.18 -3.35 -5.73
N ILE A 203 -18.94 -3.12 -4.44
CA ILE A 203 -19.89 -2.44 -3.55
C ILE A 203 -20.23 -1.05 -4.10
N ASN A 204 -19.23 -0.27 -4.52
CA ASN A 204 -19.43 1.05 -5.08
C ASN A 204 -20.19 1.01 -6.43
N ALA A 205 -19.88 0.04 -7.28
CA ALA A 205 -20.52 -0.17 -8.57
C ALA A 205 -22.02 -0.46 -8.41
N ILE A 206 -22.40 -1.35 -7.49
CA ILE A 206 -23.81 -1.67 -7.18
C ILE A 206 -24.56 -0.40 -6.71
N ILE A 207 -23.96 0.40 -5.85
CA ILE A 207 -24.57 1.63 -5.33
C ILE A 207 -24.69 2.68 -6.44
N HIS A 208 -23.68 2.80 -7.29
CA HIS A 208 -23.68 3.70 -8.44
C HIS A 208 -24.82 3.34 -9.41
N GLN A 209 -24.92 2.08 -9.82
CA GLN A 209 -25.98 1.59 -10.73
C GLN A 209 -27.36 1.85 -10.16
N ARG A 210 -27.62 1.54 -8.88
CA ARG A 210 -28.88 1.85 -8.20
C ARG A 210 -29.22 3.35 -8.24
N SER A 211 -28.22 4.23 -8.09
CA SER A 211 -28.44 5.68 -8.13
C SER A 211 -28.78 6.18 -9.52
N VAL A 212 -28.21 5.58 -10.57
CA VAL A 212 -28.51 5.90 -11.98
C VAL A 212 -29.91 5.47 -12.35
N ILE A 213 -30.33 4.26 -11.96
CA ILE A 213 -31.69 3.74 -12.22
C ILE A 213 -32.74 4.62 -11.53
N LYS A 214 -32.57 4.95 -10.25
CA LYS A 214 -33.50 5.86 -9.55
C LYS A 214 -33.59 7.24 -10.19
N GLY A 215 -32.46 7.78 -10.67
CA GLY A 215 -32.44 9.06 -11.38
C GLY A 215 -33.14 9.05 -12.74
N LYS A 216 -33.22 7.89 -13.41
CA LYS A 216 -33.98 7.72 -14.66
C LYS A 216 -35.50 7.60 -14.40
N ILE A 217 -35.90 6.82 -13.40
CA ILE A 217 -37.31 6.61 -13.03
C ILE A 217 -37.94 7.90 -12.49
N GLY A 218 -37.21 8.73 -11.76
CA GLY A 218 -37.73 9.99 -11.23
C GLY A 218 -37.82 11.14 -12.26
N ARG A 219 -37.45 10.90 -13.52
CA ARG A 219 -37.54 11.87 -14.64
C ARG A 219 -38.52 11.44 -15.72
N ALA A 220 -39.11 10.27 -15.63
CA ALA A 220 -40.22 9.78 -16.46
C ALA A 220 -41.57 10.03 -15.77
#